data_59494f8d28b15c5938fe965dcf798097
#
_entry.id   59494f8d28b15c5938fe965dcf798097
#
_cell.length_a   1.000
_cell.length_b   1.000
_cell.length_c   1.000
_cell.angle_alpha   90.00
_cell.angle_beta   90.00
_cell.angle_gamma   90.00
#
_symmetry.space_group_name_H-M   'P 1'
#
loop_
_entity.id
_entity.type
_entity.pdbx_description
1 polymer ?
#
loop_
_entity_poly.entity_id
_entity_poly.type
_entity_poly.pdbx_seq_one_letter_code
_entity_poly.pdbx_strand_id
1 'polypeptide(L)'
;MMNLYEYHTNPETLHGYKDRFKIPGFAYEEAKRTGNWTEAEPYIMKDPTYAYLYARDIRKKGRWPEAEPYIMKDPYSAYWYARYVIEGRFPEAEPYIMKDPEYAYEYAGGVMGNRWSEAE
;
A
#
# COMPACT_ATOMS: atom_id res chain seq x y z
N MET A 1 -4.29 -0.07 27.19
CA MET A 1 -3.68 -0.56 25.97
C MET A 1 -2.21 -0.15 25.91
N MET A 2 -1.37 -1.08 25.52
CA MET A 2 0.07 -0.86 25.44
C MET A 2 0.43 -0.08 24.19
N ASN A 3 1.30 0.92 24.30
CA ASN A 3 1.78 1.64 23.12
C ASN A 3 3.01 0.91 22.57
N LEU A 4 3.54 1.38 21.43
CA LEU A 4 4.67 0.72 20.79
C LEU A 4 5.91 0.70 21.66
N TYR A 5 6.14 1.76 22.41
CA TYR A 5 7.29 1.84 23.31
C TYR A 5 7.21 0.75 24.39
N GLU A 6 6.05 0.63 25.01
CA GLU A 6 5.86 -0.40 26.05
C GLU A 6 5.98 -1.80 25.47
N TYR A 7 5.55 -1.96 24.21
CA TYR A 7 5.66 -3.24 23.54
C TYR A 7 7.12 -3.65 23.39
N HIS A 8 8.00 -2.69 23.10
CA HIS A 8 9.41 -2.97 22.89
C HIS A 8 10.14 -3.29 24.19
N THR A 9 9.68 -2.74 25.30
CA THR A 9 10.42 -2.85 26.56
C THR A 9 9.91 -3.96 27.50
N ASN A 10 8.69 -4.48 27.26
CA ASN A 10 8.11 -5.50 28.11
C ASN A 10 8.56 -6.88 27.64
N PRO A 11 9.24 -7.68 28.50
CA PRO A 11 9.73 -9.00 28.10
C PRO A 11 8.64 -9.93 27.60
N GLU A 12 7.42 -9.83 28.14
CA GLU A 12 6.32 -10.69 27.71
C GLU A 12 5.89 -10.37 26.29
N THR A 13 6.00 -9.10 25.88
CA THR A 13 5.62 -8.68 24.54
C THR A 13 6.77 -8.74 23.56
N LEU A 14 8.01 -8.78 24.04
CA LEU A 14 9.17 -8.88 23.15
C LEU A 14 9.12 -10.15 22.32
N HIS A 15 8.65 -11.23 22.91
CA HIS A 15 8.53 -12.50 22.19
C HIS A 15 7.54 -12.35 21.02
N GLY A 16 6.39 -11.74 21.29
CA GLY A 16 5.43 -11.46 20.24
C GLY A 16 5.91 -10.39 19.26
N TYR A 17 6.67 -9.44 19.76
CA TYR A 17 7.21 -8.37 18.93
C TYR A 17 8.10 -8.91 17.82
N LYS A 18 8.86 -9.96 18.09
CA LYS A 18 9.75 -10.52 17.07
C LYS A 18 9.01 -10.95 15.81
N ASP A 19 7.73 -11.28 15.95
CA ASP A 19 6.92 -11.69 14.80
C ASP A 19 6.03 -10.58 14.27
N ARG A 20 6.06 -9.39 14.89
CA ARG A 20 5.18 -8.30 14.49
C ARG A 20 5.49 -7.75 13.12
N PHE A 21 6.71 -7.93 12.64
CA PHE A 21 7.06 -7.50 11.29
C PHE A 21 6.24 -8.24 10.23
N LYS A 22 5.60 -9.35 10.62
CA LYS A 22 4.72 -10.11 9.74
C LYS A 22 3.30 -9.56 9.70
N ILE A 23 3.00 -8.57 10.53
CA ILE A 23 1.69 -7.93 10.56
C ILE A 23 1.80 -6.61 9.81
N PRO A 24 1.16 -6.49 8.63
CA PRO A 24 1.37 -5.32 7.76
C PRO A 24 1.16 -3.98 8.46
N GLY A 25 0.08 -3.85 9.23
CA GLY A 25 -0.21 -2.59 9.90
C GLY A 25 0.83 -2.21 10.92
N PHE A 26 1.28 -3.17 11.72
CA PHE A 26 2.31 -2.91 12.71
C PHE A 26 3.63 -2.55 12.03
N ALA A 27 3.99 -3.32 11.01
CA ALA A 27 5.23 -3.11 10.29
C ALA A 27 5.25 -1.74 9.62
N TYR A 28 4.13 -1.33 9.05
CA TYR A 28 4.02 -0.02 8.43
C TYR A 28 4.22 1.10 9.46
N GLU A 29 3.55 1.00 10.62
CA GLU A 29 3.65 2.03 11.64
C GLU A 29 5.08 2.14 12.19
N GLU A 30 5.75 1.01 12.39
CA GLU A 30 7.13 1.02 12.82
C GLU A 30 8.03 1.64 11.76
N ALA A 31 7.81 1.28 10.51
CA ALA A 31 8.64 1.77 9.41
C ALA A 31 8.46 3.27 9.19
N LYS A 32 7.31 3.82 9.53
CA LYS A 32 7.13 5.27 9.46
C LYS A 32 8.13 5.99 10.36
N ARG A 33 8.48 5.35 11.46
CA ARG A 33 9.40 5.94 12.43
C ARG A 33 10.86 5.64 12.10
N THR A 34 11.14 4.46 11.58
CA THR A 34 12.53 3.99 11.42
C THR A 34 13.01 3.93 9.98
N GLY A 35 12.11 4.03 9.01
CA GLY A 35 12.47 3.93 7.59
C GLY A 35 12.18 2.55 7.03
N ASN A 36 12.71 2.26 5.85
CA ASN A 36 12.48 1.00 5.16
C ASN A 36 12.80 -0.19 6.06
N TRP A 37 11.90 -1.17 6.05
CA TRP A 37 12.07 -2.39 6.82
C TRP A 37 11.99 -3.57 5.86
N THR A 38 13.13 -3.89 5.25
CA THR A 38 13.22 -4.89 4.19
C THR A 38 12.66 -6.25 4.60
N GLU A 39 12.93 -6.68 5.84
CA GLU A 39 12.44 -7.97 6.33
C GLU A 39 10.92 -8.04 6.39
N ALA A 40 10.27 -6.90 6.60
CA ALA A 40 8.82 -6.84 6.71
C ALA A 40 8.14 -6.69 5.36
N GLU A 41 8.86 -6.26 4.34
CA GLU A 41 8.25 -5.96 3.04
C GLU A 41 7.48 -7.14 2.43
N PRO A 42 7.96 -8.39 2.49
CA PRO A 42 7.19 -9.50 1.95
C PRO A 42 5.81 -9.66 2.58
N TYR A 43 5.67 -9.24 3.82
CA TYR A 43 4.40 -9.33 4.53
C TYR A 43 3.54 -8.11 4.28
N ILE A 44 4.15 -6.92 4.25
CA ILE A 44 3.42 -5.68 3.97
C ILE A 44 2.81 -5.73 2.58
N MET A 45 3.55 -6.21 1.60
CA MET A 45 3.08 -6.19 0.21
C MET A 45 1.82 -7.02 -0.02
N LYS A 46 1.55 -8.00 0.85
CA LYS A 46 0.37 -8.85 0.69
C LYS A 46 -0.92 -8.16 1.14
N ASP A 47 -0.81 -7.05 1.83
CA ASP A 47 -1.98 -6.26 2.23
C ASP A 47 -2.05 -5.04 1.31
N PRO A 48 -3.02 -4.98 0.40
CA PRO A 48 -3.05 -3.91 -0.60
C PRO A 48 -3.01 -2.51 0.00
N THR A 49 -3.74 -2.28 1.09
CA THR A 49 -3.79 -0.97 1.72
C THR A 49 -2.44 -0.57 2.28
N TYR A 50 -1.83 -1.44 3.07
CA TYR A 50 -0.54 -1.11 3.67
C TYR A 50 0.59 -1.14 2.65
N ALA A 51 0.46 -1.96 1.60
CA ALA A 51 1.43 -1.94 0.51
C ALA A 51 1.44 -0.58 -0.19
N TYR A 52 0.26 -0.05 -0.47
CA TYR A 52 0.14 1.28 -1.06
C TYR A 52 0.74 2.35 -0.13
N LEU A 53 0.33 2.33 1.15
CA LEU A 53 0.81 3.31 2.10
C LEU A 53 2.32 3.25 2.30
N TYR A 54 2.86 2.04 2.36
CA TYR A 54 4.30 1.84 2.52
C TYR A 54 5.06 2.35 1.30
N ALA A 55 4.55 2.06 0.10
CA ALA A 55 5.17 2.55 -1.12
C ALA A 55 5.19 4.07 -1.16
N ARG A 56 4.08 4.70 -0.78
CA ARG A 56 3.95 6.15 -0.82
C ARG A 56 4.78 6.84 0.25
N ASP A 57 4.68 6.36 1.49
CA ASP A 57 5.19 7.10 2.64
C ASP A 57 6.60 6.70 3.07
N ILE A 58 6.99 5.48 2.79
CA ILE A 58 8.25 4.95 3.32
C ILE A 58 9.27 4.72 2.22
N ARG A 59 8.91 3.95 1.20
CA ARG A 59 9.86 3.69 0.11
C ARG A 59 10.15 4.94 -0.70
N LYS A 60 9.09 5.69 -1.07
CA LYS A 60 9.20 6.96 -1.81
C LYS A 60 10.04 6.86 -3.09
N LYS A 61 10.09 5.68 -3.68
CA LYS A 61 10.89 5.41 -4.87
C LYS A 61 10.03 5.15 -6.11
N GLY A 62 8.79 5.63 -6.08
CA GLY A 62 7.86 5.36 -7.16
C GLY A 62 7.25 3.97 -7.03
N ARG A 63 7.08 3.31 -8.16
CA ARG A 63 6.39 2.03 -8.20
C ARG A 63 7.11 0.96 -7.38
N TRP A 64 6.30 0.04 -6.85
CA TRP A 64 6.78 -1.12 -6.11
C TRP A 64 6.31 -2.38 -6.84
N PRO A 65 7.04 -2.83 -7.88
CA PRO A 65 6.56 -3.91 -8.74
C PRO A 65 6.20 -5.19 -8.02
N GLU A 66 6.96 -5.56 -6.99
CA GLU A 66 6.71 -6.79 -6.24
C GLU A 66 5.37 -6.78 -5.52
N ALA A 67 4.90 -5.59 -5.13
CA ALA A 67 3.64 -5.45 -4.41
C ALA A 67 2.44 -5.25 -5.37
N GLU A 68 2.70 -4.85 -6.59
CA GLU A 68 1.62 -4.52 -7.51
C GLU A 68 0.62 -5.64 -7.77
N PRO A 69 1.03 -6.92 -7.87
CA PRO A 69 0.05 -8.00 -8.03
C PRO A 69 -0.97 -8.07 -6.90
N TYR A 70 -0.59 -7.63 -5.72
CA TYR A 70 -1.51 -7.61 -4.57
C TYR A 70 -2.35 -6.33 -4.57
N ILE A 71 -1.71 -5.19 -4.84
CA ILE A 71 -2.38 -3.89 -4.83
C ILE A 71 -3.46 -3.83 -5.91
N MET A 72 -3.15 -4.33 -7.10
CA MET A 72 -4.05 -4.17 -8.24
C MET A 72 -5.41 -4.84 -8.05
N LYS A 73 -5.48 -5.86 -7.20
CA LYS A 73 -6.72 -6.60 -7.00
C LYS A 73 -7.73 -5.90 -6.11
N ASP A 74 -7.30 -4.86 -5.41
CA ASP A 74 -8.18 -4.09 -4.54
C ASP A 74 -8.43 -2.72 -5.21
N PRO A 75 -9.66 -2.47 -5.68
CA PRO A 75 -9.93 -1.22 -6.42
C PRO A 75 -9.55 0.04 -5.66
N TYR A 76 -9.81 0.08 -4.36
CA TYR A 76 -9.47 1.22 -3.51
C TYR A 76 -7.96 1.47 -3.54
N SER A 77 -7.19 0.45 -3.18
CA SER A 77 -5.73 0.59 -3.11
C SER A 77 -5.12 0.84 -4.47
N ALA A 78 -5.65 0.17 -5.51
CA ALA A 78 -5.15 0.35 -6.86
C ALA A 78 -5.35 1.78 -7.35
N TYR A 79 -6.52 2.35 -7.06
CA TYR A 79 -6.79 3.74 -7.45
C TYR A 79 -5.82 4.71 -6.77
N TRP A 80 -5.67 4.59 -5.44
CA TRP A 80 -4.78 5.50 -4.71
C TRP A 80 -3.32 5.30 -5.10
N TYR A 81 -2.93 4.06 -5.36
CA TYR A 81 -1.58 3.76 -5.81
C TYR A 81 -1.31 4.40 -7.18
N ALA A 82 -2.27 4.29 -8.09
CA ALA A 82 -2.13 4.91 -9.41
C ALA A 82 -1.99 6.43 -9.27
N ARG A 83 -2.80 7.01 -8.38
CA ARG A 83 -2.83 8.46 -8.24
C ARG A 83 -1.61 9.03 -7.54
N TYR A 84 -1.13 8.39 -6.50
CA TYR A 84 -0.10 8.97 -5.65
C TYR A 84 1.26 8.27 -5.69
N VAL A 85 1.34 7.08 -6.25
CA VAL A 85 2.62 6.38 -6.38
C VAL A 85 3.08 6.38 -7.83
N ILE A 86 2.23 5.89 -8.73
CA ILE A 86 2.54 5.87 -10.17
C ILE A 86 2.41 7.27 -10.76
N GLU A 87 1.43 8.02 -10.29
CA GLU A 87 1.06 9.33 -10.82
C GLU A 87 0.63 9.24 -12.29
N GLY A 88 -0.14 8.20 -12.60
CA GLY A 88 -0.61 7.94 -13.94
C GLY A 88 -1.42 6.66 -13.98
N ARG A 89 -1.65 6.17 -15.18
CA ARG A 89 -2.45 4.97 -15.37
C ARG A 89 -1.80 3.73 -14.77
N PHE A 90 -2.65 2.82 -14.32
CA PHE A 90 -2.24 1.51 -13.82
C PHE A 90 -3.02 0.47 -14.63
N PRO A 91 -2.60 0.21 -15.90
CA PRO A 91 -3.40 -0.63 -16.81
C PRO A 91 -3.68 -2.02 -16.28
N GLU A 92 -2.73 -2.63 -15.59
CA GLU A 92 -2.91 -3.98 -15.06
C GLU A 92 -4.02 -4.04 -14.02
N ALA A 93 -4.27 -2.93 -13.33
CA ALA A 93 -5.30 -2.87 -12.29
C ALA A 93 -6.66 -2.43 -12.84
N GLU A 94 -6.70 -1.87 -14.04
CA GLU A 94 -7.94 -1.31 -14.57
C GLU A 94 -9.11 -2.30 -14.60
N PRO A 95 -8.92 -3.57 -14.96
CA PRO A 95 -10.03 -4.53 -14.90
C PRO A 95 -10.61 -4.69 -13.51
N TYR A 96 -9.79 -4.55 -12.49
CA TYR A 96 -10.25 -4.67 -11.10
C TYR A 96 -10.92 -3.38 -10.65
N ILE A 97 -10.34 -2.23 -10.98
CA ILE A 97 -10.91 -0.93 -10.62
C ILE A 97 -12.29 -0.76 -11.25
N MET A 98 -12.44 -1.20 -12.50
CA MET A 98 -13.71 -1.05 -13.23
C MET A 98 -14.86 -1.85 -12.65
N LYS A 99 -14.56 -2.86 -11.82
CA LYS A 99 -15.60 -3.63 -11.16
C LYS A 99 -16.27 -2.85 -10.03
N ASP A 100 -15.65 -1.80 -9.55
CA ASP A 100 -16.21 -0.96 -8.50
C ASP A 100 -16.62 0.37 -9.14
N PRO A 101 -17.92 0.64 -9.25
CA PRO A 101 -18.40 1.85 -9.95
C PRO A 101 -17.85 3.14 -9.34
N GLU A 102 -17.72 3.19 -8.02
CA GLU A 102 -17.23 4.39 -7.36
C GLU A 102 -15.78 4.68 -7.74
N TYR A 103 -14.92 3.66 -7.65
CA TYR A 103 -13.52 3.87 -7.97
C TYR A 103 -13.25 3.92 -9.47
N ALA A 104 -14.12 3.30 -10.28
CA ALA A 104 -14.04 3.48 -11.72
C ALA A 104 -14.24 4.95 -12.07
N TYR A 105 -15.23 5.58 -11.46
CA TYR A 105 -15.52 6.98 -11.68
C TYR A 105 -14.36 7.86 -11.20
N GLU A 106 -13.87 7.60 -10.00
CA GLU A 106 -12.75 8.37 -9.44
C GLU A 106 -11.48 8.19 -10.25
N TYR A 107 -11.23 6.98 -10.72
CA TYR A 107 -10.07 6.68 -11.54
C TYR A 107 -10.11 7.44 -12.86
N ALA A 108 -11.28 7.42 -13.50
CA ALA A 108 -11.44 8.13 -14.76
C ALA A 108 -11.19 9.62 -14.61
N GLY A 109 -11.71 10.22 -13.53
CA GLY A 109 -11.54 11.64 -13.29
C GLY A 109 -10.18 12.02 -12.73
N GLY A 110 -9.69 11.23 -11.76
CA GLY A 110 -8.47 11.59 -11.02
C GLY A 110 -7.17 11.11 -11.64
N VAL A 111 -7.22 10.00 -12.38
CA VAL A 111 -6.03 9.42 -12.96
C VAL A 111 -5.98 9.63 -14.46
N MET A 112 -7.07 9.29 -15.15
CA MET A 112 -7.12 9.36 -16.60
C MET A 112 -7.36 10.78 -17.11
N GLY A 113 -8.23 11.51 -16.42
CA GLY A 113 -8.53 12.89 -16.82
C GLY A 113 -8.82 13.00 -18.32
N ASN A 114 -8.14 13.91 -18.99
CA ASN A 114 -8.35 14.12 -20.43
C ASN A 114 -7.88 12.93 -21.28
N ARG A 115 -6.98 12.12 -20.72
CA ARG A 115 -6.48 10.95 -21.45
C ARG A 115 -7.53 9.88 -21.65
N TRP A 116 -8.51 9.83 -20.74
CA TRP A 116 -9.60 8.87 -20.89
C TRP A 116 -10.37 9.12 -22.17
N SER A 117 -10.68 10.39 -22.43
CA SER A 117 -11.39 10.76 -23.64
C SER A 117 -10.59 10.42 -24.88
N GLU A 118 -9.29 10.60 -24.83
CA GLU A 118 -8.41 10.29 -25.96
C GLU A 118 -8.31 8.78 -26.21
N ALA A 119 -8.38 7.99 -25.16
CA ALA A 119 -8.29 6.54 -25.27
C ALA A 119 -9.56 5.93 -25.86
N GLU A 120 -10.65 6.63 -25.77
CA GLU A 120 -11.90 6.19 -26.37
C GLU A 120 -11.89 6.37 -27.87
#